data_0f06427d56fe5abe42837dfea8d621f0
#
_entry.id   0f06427d56fe5abe42837dfea8d621f0
#
_cell.length_a   1.000
_cell.length_b   1.000
_cell.length_c   1.000
_cell.angle_alpha   90.00
_cell.angle_beta   90.00
_cell.angle_gamma   90.00
#
_symmetry.space_group_name_H-M   'P 1'
#
loop_
_entity.id
_entity.type
_entity.pdbx_description
1 polymer ?
#
loop_
_entity_poly.entity_id
_entity_poly.type
_entity_poly.pdbx_seq_one_letter_code
_entity_poly.pdbx_strand_id
1 'polypeptide(L)'
;MRAWLALLLILGLAGPALADDGARAAARAVIAKQVEALGRDDAPTAYAQAAPAIQELFPNADLFIGMVRNQYRPVYRHRSFVFGEGRDIGAAGMVQSVAIQDEYGVDWTAEYSLARDADGAWRITGCRLIKAPGTSA
;
A
#
# COMPACT_ATOMS: atom_id res chain seq x y z
N MET A 1 33.59 -51.97 11.86
CA MET A 1 33.03 -50.75 12.45
C MET A 1 32.59 -49.86 11.32
N ARG A 2 31.30 -49.80 11.12
CA ARG A 2 30.75 -48.90 10.09
C ARG A 2 29.92 -47.85 10.83
N ALA A 3 30.45 -46.64 10.87
CA ALA A 3 29.71 -45.50 11.40
C ALA A 3 28.74 -45.01 10.32
N TRP A 4 27.46 -45.17 10.54
CA TRP A 4 26.45 -44.58 9.70
C TRP A 4 26.22 -43.15 10.21
N LEU A 5 26.78 -42.19 9.53
CA LEU A 5 26.43 -40.78 9.72
C LEU A 5 25.05 -40.58 9.08
N ALA A 6 24.02 -40.58 9.86
CA ALA A 6 22.72 -40.11 9.42
C ALA A 6 22.79 -38.58 9.28
N LEU A 7 22.93 -38.12 8.05
CA LEU A 7 22.81 -36.71 7.70
C LEU A 7 21.33 -36.33 7.83
N LEU A 8 20.94 -35.79 8.97
CA LEU A 8 19.63 -35.17 9.15
C LEU A 8 19.59 -33.90 8.30
N LEU A 9 19.04 -34.02 7.10
CA LEU A 9 18.68 -32.86 6.27
C LEU A 9 17.49 -32.19 6.94
N ILE A 10 17.75 -31.19 7.78
CA ILE A 10 16.71 -30.30 8.27
C ILE A 10 16.33 -29.44 7.08
N LEU A 11 15.32 -29.85 6.33
CA LEU A 11 14.63 -29.00 5.38
C LEU A 11 13.93 -27.92 6.21
N GLY A 12 14.57 -26.77 6.33
CA GLY A 12 13.92 -25.60 6.88
C GLY A 12 12.78 -25.20 5.95
N LEU A 13 11.56 -25.64 6.29
CA LEU A 13 10.34 -25.10 5.72
C LEU A 13 10.24 -23.65 6.17
N ALA A 14 10.77 -22.72 5.34
CA ALA A 14 10.36 -21.33 5.43
C ALA A 14 8.86 -21.33 5.15
N GLY A 15 8.05 -21.16 6.20
CA GLY A 15 6.60 -21.18 6.10
C GLY A 15 6.08 -20.02 5.23
N PRO A 16 4.87 -20.16 4.62
CA PRO A 16 4.23 -19.11 3.82
C PRO A 16 4.12 -17.75 4.52
N ALA A 17 4.06 -17.73 5.86
CA ALA A 17 3.92 -16.53 6.68
C ALA A 17 5.05 -15.50 6.50
N LEU A 18 6.31 -15.91 6.28
CA LEU A 18 7.45 -14.99 6.08
C LEU A 18 7.41 -14.32 4.70
N ALA A 19 6.90 -15.02 3.67
CA ALA A 19 6.73 -14.46 2.33
C ALA A 19 5.59 -13.43 2.31
N ASP A 20 4.48 -13.68 3.05
CA ASP A 20 3.35 -12.77 3.17
C ASP A 20 3.72 -11.49 3.92
N ASP A 21 4.50 -11.60 4.99
CA ASP A 21 4.98 -10.46 5.77
C ASP A 21 5.92 -9.56 4.93
N GLY A 22 6.79 -10.17 4.13
CA GLY A 22 7.66 -9.45 3.20
C GLY A 22 6.88 -8.72 2.11
N ALA A 23 5.86 -9.34 1.54
CA ALA A 23 4.99 -8.74 0.54
C ALA A 23 4.18 -7.57 1.13
N ARG A 24 3.65 -7.72 2.33
CA ARG A 24 2.92 -6.65 3.03
C ARG A 24 3.83 -5.46 3.34
N ALA A 25 5.04 -5.71 3.80
CA ALA A 25 6.02 -4.66 4.05
C ALA A 25 6.37 -3.91 2.75
N ALA A 26 6.56 -4.61 1.64
CA ALA A 26 6.84 -4.02 0.33
C ALA A 26 5.65 -3.17 -0.17
N ALA A 27 4.43 -3.65 -0.02
CA ALA A 27 3.23 -2.90 -0.40
C ALA A 27 3.05 -1.63 0.45
N ARG A 28 3.25 -1.71 1.76
CA ARG A 28 3.21 -0.54 2.66
C ARG A 28 4.29 0.48 2.29
N ALA A 29 5.47 0.03 1.92
CA ALA A 29 6.55 0.91 1.49
C ALA A 29 6.19 1.72 0.25
N VAL A 30 5.48 1.15 -0.70
CA VAL A 30 4.98 1.85 -1.90
C VAL A 30 3.97 2.93 -1.50
N ILE A 31 3.01 2.60 -0.63
CA ILE A 31 2.05 3.58 -0.11
C ILE A 31 2.75 4.71 0.64
N ALA A 32 3.67 4.38 1.54
CA ALA A 32 4.43 5.35 2.31
C ALA A 32 5.21 6.30 1.40
N LYS A 33 5.86 5.78 0.38
CA LYS A 33 6.60 6.58 -0.60
C LYS A 33 5.69 7.56 -1.35
N GLN A 34 4.50 7.12 -1.74
CA GLN A 34 3.53 8.00 -2.39
C GLN A 34 3.05 9.10 -1.45
N VAL A 35 2.70 8.75 -0.21
CA VAL A 35 2.16 9.69 0.78
C VAL A 35 3.21 10.75 1.18
N GLU A 36 4.45 10.34 1.36
CA GLU A 36 5.56 11.27 1.61
C GLU A 36 5.76 12.24 0.44
N ALA A 37 5.70 11.73 -0.79
CA ALA A 37 5.79 12.55 -1.99
C ALA A 37 4.63 13.55 -2.09
N LEU A 38 3.40 13.11 -1.79
CA LEU A 38 2.23 14.00 -1.73
C LEU A 38 2.40 15.09 -0.66
N GLY A 39 3.00 14.76 0.48
CA GLY A 39 3.25 15.69 1.57
C GLY A 39 4.18 16.85 1.20
N ARG A 40 5.08 16.64 0.25
CA ARG A 40 6.00 17.66 -0.27
C ARG A 40 5.65 18.13 -1.68
N ASP A 41 4.46 17.79 -2.17
CA ASP A 41 3.97 18.13 -3.52
C ASP A 41 4.90 17.64 -4.66
N ASP A 42 5.55 16.49 -4.44
CA ASP A 42 6.38 15.83 -5.44
C ASP A 42 5.50 14.93 -6.34
N ALA A 43 4.88 15.56 -7.32
CA ALA A 43 3.97 14.89 -8.24
C ALA A 43 4.63 13.73 -9.01
N PRO A 44 5.84 13.86 -9.59
CA PRO A 44 6.46 12.75 -10.31
C PRO A 44 6.69 11.51 -9.45
N THR A 45 7.18 11.66 -8.22
CA THR A 45 7.42 10.53 -7.31
C THR A 45 6.11 9.88 -6.88
N ALA A 46 5.09 10.66 -6.53
CA ALA A 46 3.76 10.15 -6.19
C ALA A 46 3.13 9.37 -7.34
N TYR A 47 3.21 9.91 -8.54
CA TYR A 47 2.67 9.32 -9.76
C TYR A 47 3.36 7.99 -10.11
N ALA A 48 4.66 7.89 -9.89
CA ALA A 48 5.43 6.68 -10.17
C ALA A 48 4.99 5.46 -9.34
N GLN A 49 4.32 5.67 -8.20
CA GLN A 49 3.80 4.57 -7.37
C GLN A 49 2.47 4.02 -7.88
N ALA A 50 1.80 4.72 -8.77
CA ALA A 50 0.54 4.29 -9.36
C ALA A 50 0.76 3.25 -10.47
N ALA A 51 -0.15 2.27 -10.52
CA ALA A 51 -0.13 1.25 -11.56
C ALA A 51 -0.36 1.84 -12.97
N PRO A 52 0.07 1.14 -14.03
CA PRO A 52 -0.11 1.62 -15.40
C PRO A 52 -1.55 2.00 -15.75
N ALA A 53 -2.55 1.28 -15.25
CA ALA A 53 -3.96 1.60 -15.50
C ALA A 53 -4.38 2.96 -14.93
N ILE A 54 -3.82 3.36 -13.79
CA ILE A 54 -4.03 4.69 -13.20
C ILE A 54 -3.34 5.75 -14.07
N GLN A 55 -2.12 5.48 -14.52
CA GLN A 55 -1.36 6.40 -15.36
C GLN A 55 -2.02 6.62 -16.73
N GLU A 56 -2.75 5.63 -17.25
CA GLU A 56 -3.56 5.79 -18.45
C GLU A 56 -4.74 6.74 -18.25
N LEU A 57 -5.36 6.71 -17.06
CA LEU A 57 -6.46 7.62 -16.70
C LEU A 57 -5.96 9.06 -16.48
N PHE A 58 -4.75 9.22 -15.99
CA PHE A 58 -4.11 10.49 -15.68
C PHE A 58 -2.78 10.56 -16.45
N PRO A 59 -2.76 11.09 -17.68
CA PRO A 59 -1.60 10.98 -18.57
C PRO A 59 -0.31 11.67 -18.11
N ASN A 60 -0.37 12.50 -17.07
CA ASN A 60 0.82 13.11 -16.49
C ASN A 60 0.69 13.28 -14.97
N ALA A 61 1.82 13.52 -14.32
CA ALA A 61 1.88 13.62 -12.87
C ALA A 61 1.06 14.79 -12.30
N ASP A 62 1.00 15.92 -13.02
CA ASP A 62 0.27 17.10 -12.56
C ASP A 62 -1.24 16.87 -12.54
N LEU A 63 -1.77 16.18 -13.52
CA LEU A 63 -3.18 15.78 -13.54
C LEU A 63 -3.49 14.80 -12.40
N PHE A 64 -2.59 13.86 -12.15
CA PHE A 64 -2.72 12.91 -11.06
C PHE A 64 -2.76 13.59 -9.70
N ILE A 65 -1.79 14.46 -9.39
CA ILE A 65 -1.76 15.13 -8.08
C ILE A 65 -2.94 16.10 -7.91
N GLY A 66 -3.39 16.72 -8.98
CA GLY A 66 -4.59 17.57 -8.98
C GLY A 66 -5.84 16.78 -8.57
N MET A 67 -6.00 15.57 -9.10
CA MET A 67 -7.07 14.66 -8.71
C MET A 67 -6.97 14.27 -7.23
N VAL A 68 -5.77 13.95 -6.74
CA VAL A 68 -5.57 13.58 -5.32
C VAL A 68 -5.92 14.75 -4.40
N ARG A 69 -5.51 15.97 -4.73
CA ARG A 69 -5.88 17.17 -3.96
C ARG A 69 -7.38 17.36 -3.84
N ASN A 70 -8.12 17.10 -4.90
CA ASN A 70 -9.55 17.36 -4.96
C ASN A 70 -10.41 16.21 -4.42
N GLN A 71 -10.03 14.96 -4.68
CA GLN A 71 -10.85 13.79 -4.39
C GLN A 71 -10.36 12.94 -3.22
N TYR A 72 -9.09 13.10 -2.85
CA TYR A 72 -8.44 12.33 -1.79
C TYR A 72 -7.77 13.23 -0.77
N ARG A 73 -8.44 14.32 -0.41
CA ARG A 73 -7.87 15.33 0.50
C ARG A 73 -7.34 14.75 1.81
N PRO A 74 -8.01 13.78 2.47
CA PRO A 74 -7.48 13.15 3.68
C PRO A 74 -6.15 12.42 3.47
N VAL A 75 -5.91 11.88 2.29
CA VAL A 75 -4.60 11.28 1.93
C VAL A 75 -3.56 12.37 1.66
N TYR A 76 -3.97 13.41 0.95
CA TYR A 76 -3.08 14.52 0.57
C TYR A 76 -2.61 15.33 1.77
N ARG A 77 -3.50 15.61 2.72
CA ARG A 77 -3.21 16.32 3.97
C ARG A 77 -3.91 15.65 5.15
N HIS A 78 -3.14 15.26 6.13
CA HIS A 78 -3.63 14.54 7.31
C HIS A 78 -2.81 14.87 8.55
N ARG A 79 -3.41 14.64 9.71
CA ARG A 79 -2.74 14.70 11.01
C ARG A 79 -2.08 13.38 11.37
N SER A 80 -2.73 12.25 11.00
CA SER A 80 -2.21 10.91 11.22
C SER A 80 -2.52 9.98 10.06
N PHE A 81 -1.63 9.01 9.85
CA PHE A 81 -1.73 8.01 8.80
C PHE A 81 -1.12 6.71 9.34
N VAL A 82 -1.97 5.74 9.68
CA VAL A 82 -1.56 4.53 10.40
C VAL A 82 -2.01 3.30 9.62
N PHE A 83 -1.06 2.46 9.25
CA PHE A 83 -1.36 1.20 8.58
C PHE A 83 -2.15 0.26 9.51
N GLY A 84 -3.24 -0.27 9.00
CA GLY A 84 -4.04 -1.31 9.62
C GLY A 84 -3.78 -2.67 9.00
N GLU A 85 -4.83 -3.46 8.88
CA GLU A 85 -4.74 -4.80 8.32
C GLU A 85 -4.49 -4.79 6.81
N GLY A 86 -3.68 -5.76 6.36
CA GLY A 86 -3.52 -6.09 4.96
C GLY A 86 -4.09 -7.47 4.69
N ARG A 87 -4.65 -7.68 3.50
CA ARG A 87 -5.12 -8.99 3.05
C ARG A 87 -4.75 -9.24 1.60
N ASP A 88 -4.46 -10.48 1.28
CA ASP A 88 -4.16 -10.88 -0.08
C ASP A 88 -5.45 -10.99 -0.90
N ILE A 89 -5.38 -10.56 -2.17
CA ILE A 89 -6.42 -10.75 -3.18
C ILE A 89 -5.79 -11.50 -4.34
N GLY A 90 -6.03 -12.81 -4.44
CA GLY A 90 -5.36 -13.63 -5.43
C GLY A 90 -3.84 -13.68 -5.25
N ALA A 91 -3.13 -14.18 -6.26
CA ALA A 91 -1.68 -14.42 -6.18
C ALA A 91 -0.82 -13.14 -6.28
N ALA A 92 -1.34 -12.09 -6.87
CA ALA A 92 -0.58 -10.89 -7.22
C ALA A 92 -1.20 -9.58 -6.71
N GLY A 93 -2.28 -9.65 -5.95
CA GLY A 93 -3.01 -8.50 -5.44
C GLY A 93 -3.05 -8.42 -3.93
N MET A 94 -3.28 -7.20 -3.42
CA MET A 94 -3.37 -6.94 -1.99
C MET A 94 -4.28 -5.75 -1.73
N VAL A 95 -5.01 -5.79 -0.61
CA VAL A 95 -5.68 -4.62 -0.04
C VAL A 95 -5.02 -4.28 1.28
N GLN A 96 -4.66 -3.03 1.44
CA GLN A 96 -4.06 -2.49 2.66
C GLN A 96 -4.96 -1.39 3.22
N SER A 97 -5.44 -1.58 4.45
CA SER A 97 -6.20 -0.58 5.17
C SER A 97 -5.29 0.42 5.86
N VAL A 98 -5.73 1.68 5.91
CA VAL A 98 -5.04 2.77 6.61
C VAL A 98 -6.07 3.56 7.40
N ALA A 99 -5.79 3.80 8.68
CA ALA A 99 -6.57 4.74 9.49
C ALA A 99 -5.98 6.14 9.32
N ILE A 100 -6.80 7.09 8.87
CA ILE A 100 -6.40 8.47 8.61
C ILE A 100 -7.23 9.40 9.47
N GLN A 101 -6.58 10.36 10.13
CA GLN A 101 -7.24 11.54 10.63
C GLN A 101 -6.88 12.72 9.72
N ASP A 102 -7.87 13.39 9.16
CA ASP A 102 -7.65 14.49 8.25
C ASP A 102 -7.19 15.77 8.96
N GLU A 103 -6.93 16.81 8.19
CA GLU A 103 -6.48 18.11 8.71
C GLU A 103 -7.50 18.79 9.61
N TYR A 104 -8.78 18.38 9.53
CA TYR A 104 -9.88 18.91 10.34
C TYR A 104 -10.22 18.02 11.54
N GLY A 105 -9.47 16.94 11.76
CA GLY A 105 -9.70 16.00 12.86
C GLY A 105 -10.77 14.94 12.57
N VAL A 106 -11.20 14.80 11.32
CA VAL A 106 -12.18 13.77 10.91
C VAL A 106 -11.47 12.46 10.61
N ASP A 107 -12.04 11.37 11.10
CA ASP A 107 -11.48 10.03 10.92
C ASP A 107 -11.99 9.38 9.63
N TRP A 108 -11.07 8.76 8.90
CA TRP A 108 -11.32 8.05 7.67
C TRP A 108 -10.60 6.70 7.68
N THR A 109 -11.14 5.75 6.94
CA THR A 109 -10.40 4.55 6.54
C THR A 109 -10.11 4.64 5.04
N ALA A 110 -8.86 4.50 4.67
CA ALA A 110 -8.47 4.32 3.28
C ALA A 110 -8.22 2.83 3.01
N GLU A 111 -8.80 2.30 1.96
CA GLU A 111 -8.47 0.98 1.45
C GLU A 111 -7.69 1.11 0.15
N TYR A 112 -6.40 0.81 0.23
CA TYR A 112 -5.53 0.77 -0.94
C TYR A 112 -5.59 -0.60 -1.57
N SER A 113 -5.79 -0.63 -2.88
CA SER A 113 -5.59 -1.83 -3.69
C SER A 113 -4.22 -1.74 -4.36
N LEU A 114 -3.48 -2.83 -4.35
CA LEU A 114 -2.16 -2.93 -4.95
C LEU A 114 -2.05 -4.23 -5.76
N ALA A 115 -1.21 -4.20 -6.77
CA ALA A 115 -0.85 -5.37 -7.53
C ALA A 115 0.63 -5.32 -7.91
N ARG A 116 1.21 -6.48 -8.14
CA ARG A 116 2.55 -6.56 -8.74
C ARG A 116 2.43 -6.33 -10.25
N ASP A 117 3.30 -5.49 -10.77
CA ASP A 117 3.44 -5.32 -12.21
C ASP A 117 4.36 -6.40 -12.83
N ALA A 118 4.61 -6.29 -14.14
CA ALA A 118 5.38 -7.30 -14.88
C ALA A 118 6.82 -7.47 -14.39
N ASP A 119 7.40 -6.44 -13.76
CA ASP A 119 8.75 -6.48 -13.18
C ASP A 119 8.78 -6.93 -11.71
N GLY A 120 7.62 -7.27 -11.14
CA GLY A 120 7.47 -7.73 -9.77
C GLY A 120 7.33 -6.62 -8.73
N ALA A 121 7.33 -5.36 -9.14
CA ALA A 121 7.16 -4.23 -8.24
C ALA A 121 5.69 -4.05 -7.85
N TRP A 122 5.45 -3.75 -6.58
CA TRP A 122 4.12 -3.38 -6.12
C TRP A 122 3.75 -1.98 -6.61
N ARG A 123 2.51 -1.84 -7.13
CA ARG A 123 1.94 -0.56 -7.57
C ARG A 123 0.53 -0.40 -7.03
N ILE A 124 0.13 0.84 -6.80
CA ILE A 124 -1.21 1.17 -6.31
C ILE A 124 -2.18 1.15 -7.49
N THR A 125 -3.19 0.29 -7.40
CA THR A 125 -4.23 0.15 -8.43
C THR A 125 -5.50 0.93 -8.11
N GLY A 126 -5.66 1.37 -6.87
CA GLY A 126 -6.80 2.17 -6.43
C GLY A 126 -6.73 2.52 -4.96
N CYS A 127 -7.60 3.44 -4.57
CA CYS A 127 -7.80 3.81 -3.18
C CYS A 127 -9.26 4.18 -2.98
N ARG A 128 -9.87 3.68 -1.91
CA ARG A 128 -11.23 4.02 -1.52
C ARG A 128 -11.22 4.67 -0.14
N LEU A 129 -11.80 5.87 -0.03
CA LEU A 129 -11.96 6.56 1.23
C LEU A 129 -13.35 6.27 1.81
N ILE A 130 -13.37 5.86 3.06
CA ILE A 130 -14.58 5.60 3.84
C ILE A 130 -14.52 6.49 5.07
N LYS A 131 -15.48 7.40 5.19
CA LYS A 131 -15.59 8.22 6.38
C LYS A 131 -16.01 7.33 7.54
N ALA A 132 -15.28 7.40 8.66
CA ALA A 132 -15.64 6.67 9.86
C ALA A 132 -17.01 7.14 10.37
N PRO A 133 -17.84 6.23 10.93
CA PRO A 133 -19.11 6.66 11.52
C PRO A 133 -18.81 7.66 12.61
N GLY A 134 -19.44 8.87 12.51
CA GLY A 134 -19.29 9.89 13.51
C GLY A 134 -19.79 9.37 14.84
N THR A 135 -19.00 9.56 15.91
CA THR A 135 -19.53 9.50 17.26
C THR A 135 -20.44 10.71 17.41
N SER A 136 -21.73 10.50 17.25
CA SER A 136 -22.69 11.51 17.68
C SER A 136 -22.62 11.62 19.21
N ALA A 137 -22.12 12.72 19.64
CA ALA A 137 -22.22 13.05 21.04
C ALA A 137 -23.66 13.31 21.41
#